data_e3609fd2646cd2f13f2272c318fb1399
#
_entry.id   e3609fd2646cd2f13f2272c318fb1399
#
_cell.length_a   1.000
_cell.length_b   1.000
_cell.length_c   1.000
_cell.angle_alpha   90.00
_cell.angle_beta   90.00
_cell.angle_gamma   90.00
#
_symmetry.space_group_name_H-M   'P 1'
#
loop_
_entity.id
_entity.type
_entity.pdbx_description
1 polymer ?
#
loop_
_entity_poly.entity_id
_entity_poly.type
_entity_poly.pdbx_seq_one_letter_code
_entity_poly.pdbx_strand_id
1 'polypeptide(L)'
;HIFADEDHVHLRPKKSAFVPLVTVTEGMDVSDKKRHKTINPVHFQGFGMSNEAFIENVTAAIYERYDMDKVKNVFIHADGGNWIKKLGDLMPNAVFVMDGFHLEKYFKKLFGLNGASSYSGVIRKAVMKNDFDSFIRFCASIDEKQDGRGKKALAELVNYFQNNWDSIVERLNGGHCGSCTEPLISHTLSERLSRNPLAWSREGLGKM
;
A
#
# COMPACT_ATOMS: atom_id res chain seq x y z
N HIS A 1 -12.27 6.35 -1.80
CA HIS A 1 -10.98 5.63 -1.78
C HIS A 1 -9.93 6.43 -1.03
N ILE A 2 -9.15 5.77 -0.23
CA ILE A 2 -8.00 6.31 0.50
C ILE A 2 -6.76 5.58 -0.02
N PHE A 3 -5.77 6.32 -0.48
CA PHE A 3 -4.45 5.80 -0.83
C PHE A 3 -3.47 6.31 0.21
N ALA A 4 -2.81 5.41 0.91
CA ALA A 4 -1.94 5.73 2.04
C ALA A 4 -0.59 5.01 1.92
N ASP A 5 0.48 5.78 2.06
CA ASP A 5 1.86 5.31 2.02
C ASP A 5 2.79 6.39 2.60
N GLU A 6 4.08 6.16 2.62
CA GLU A 6 5.08 7.10 3.11
C GLU A 6 6.27 7.26 2.17
N ASP A 7 6.92 8.42 2.25
CA ASP A 7 8.21 8.66 1.60
C ASP A 7 9.32 8.93 2.63
N HIS A 8 10.52 8.50 2.31
CA HIS A 8 11.72 8.70 3.12
C HIS A 8 12.57 9.82 2.53
N VAL A 9 12.42 11.02 3.08
CA VAL A 9 13.09 12.22 2.59
C VAL A 9 14.44 12.42 3.29
N HIS A 10 15.50 12.65 2.52
CA HIS A 10 16.82 12.94 3.07
C HIS A 10 16.91 14.35 3.64
N LEU A 11 17.29 14.45 4.91
CA LEU A 11 17.52 15.72 5.61
C LEU A 11 19.03 16.00 5.79
N ARG A 12 19.38 17.27 5.86
CA ARG A 12 20.69 17.73 6.35
C ARG A 12 20.69 17.85 7.88
N PRO A 13 21.79 17.45 8.60
CA PRO A 13 22.92 16.66 8.16
C PRO A 13 22.62 15.15 8.27
N LYS A 14 22.70 14.42 7.15
CA LYS A 14 22.66 12.92 7.05
C LYS A 14 21.57 12.22 7.92
N LYS A 15 20.38 12.77 7.98
CA LYS A 15 19.20 12.16 8.61
C LYS A 15 18.15 11.90 7.54
N SER A 16 17.23 11.00 7.81
CA SER A 16 16.02 10.84 7.00
C SER A 16 14.80 11.26 7.80
N ALA A 17 13.80 11.79 7.11
CA ALA A 17 12.48 12.03 7.65
C ALA A 17 11.48 11.10 6.99
N PHE A 18 10.60 10.58 7.79
CA PHE A 18 9.43 9.85 7.37
C PHE A 18 8.29 10.86 7.13
N VAL A 19 7.71 10.81 5.95
CA VAL A 19 6.63 11.71 5.54
C VAL A 19 5.44 10.87 5.11
N PRO A 20 4.45 10.65 5.99
CA PRO A 20 3.23 9.96 5.61
C PRO A 20 2.40 10.82 4.66
N LEU A 21 1.83 10.17 3.65
CA LEU A 21 0.90 10.76 2.69
C LEU A 21 -0.39 9.97 2.69
N VAL A 22 -1.50 10.68 2.74
CA VAL A 22 -2.83 10.15 2.48
C VAL A 22 -3.47 10.95 1.35
N THR A 23 -3.97 10.25 0.33
CA THR A 23 -4.80 10.84 -0.72
C THR A 23 -6.20 10.26 -0.64
N VAL A 24 -7.18 11.13 -0.46
CA VAL A 24 -8.61 10.77 -0.48
C VAL A 24 -9.19 11.14 -1.83
N THR A 25 -9.98 10.26 -2.44
CA THR A 25 -10.61 10.49 -3.74
C THR A 25 -11.97 9.79 -3.84
N GLU A 26 -12.85 10.32 -4.64
CA GLU A 26 -14.19 9.74 -4.89
C GLU A 26 -14.16 8.57 -5.87
N GLY A 27 -13.00 8.27 -6.45
CA GLY A 27 -12.80 7.17 -7.39
C GLY A 27 -11.75 7.50 -8.44
N MET A 28 -11.77 6.74 -9.51
CA MET A 28 -10.87 6.93 -10.66
C MET A 28 -11.68 7.00 -11.96
N ASP A 29 -11.39 8.00 -12.78
CA ASP A 29 -11.82 8.05 -14.16
C ASP A 29 -10.92 7.13 -15.00
N VAL A 30 -11.50 6.06 -15.51
CA VAL A 30 -10.85 5.04 -16.34
C VAL A 30 -11.28 5.15 -17.82
N SER A 31 -11.90 6.24 -18.22
CA SER A 31 -12.36 6.48 -19.60
C SER A 31 -11.20 6.50 -20.60
N ASP A 32 -10.04 7.01 -20.20
CA ASP A 32 -8.80 6.90 -20.96
C ASP A 32 -8.05 5.62 -20.57
N LYS A 33 -7.93 4.67 -21.50
CA LYS A 33 -7.21 3.40 -21.27
C LYS A 33 -5.72 3.58 -20.91
N LYS A 34 -5.12 4.73 -21.23
CA LYS A 34 -3.70 5.01 -21.01
C LYS A 34 -3.45 5.85 -19.75
N ARG A 35 -4.43 6.63 -19.30
CA ARG A 35 -4.26 7.58 -18.19
C ARG A 35 -5.50 7.58 -17.31
N HIS A 36 -5.44 6.84 -16.23
CA HIS A 36 -6.46 6.91 -15.19
C HIS A 36 -6.22 8.17 -14.35
N LYS A 37 -7.29 8.88 -14.02
CA LYS A 37 -7.25 10.10 -13.19
C LYS A 37 -8.08 9.90 -11.93
N THR A 38 -7.55 10.35 -10.80
CA THR A 38 -8.33 10.42 -9.56
C THR A 38 -9.41 11.50 -9.67
N ILE A 39 -10.59 11.19 -9.12
CA ILE A 39 -11.73 12.11 -9.08
C ILE A 39 -11.70 12.86 -7.75
N ASN A 40 -11.69 14.19 -7.81
CA ASN A 40 -11.69 15.08 -6.64
C ASN A 40 -10.64 14.72 -5.57
N PRO A 41 -9.34 14.54 -5.92
CA PRO A 41 -8.33 14.15 -4.96
C PRO A 41 -8.04 15.24 -3.94
N VAL A 42 -7.89 14.86 -2.67
CA VAL A 42 -7.37 15.71 -1.60
C VAL A 42 -6.17 15.01 -0.97
N HIS A 43 -5.08 15.75 -0.83
CA HIS A 43 -3.81 15.22 -0.32
C HIS A 43 -3.54 15.74 1.08
N PHE A 44 -3.13 14.87 1.99
CA PHE A 44 -2.71 15.16 3.35
C PHE A 44 -1.29 14.65 3.55
N GLN A 45 -0.42 15.51 4.06
CA GLN A 45 0.94 15.11 4.43
C GLN A 45 1.18 15.35 5.92
N GLY A 46 1.91 14.43 6.58
CA GLY A 46 2.07 14.42 8.02
C GLY A 46 3.49 14.73 8.50
N PHE A 47 4.29 15.50 7.74
CA PHE A 47 5.64 15.83 8.17
C PHE A 47 5.66 16.59 9.52
N GLY A 48 6.44 16.04 10.45
CA GLY A 48 6.58 16.65 11.79
C GLY A 48 5.45 16.35 12.77
N MET A 49 4.44 15.63 12.35
CA MET A 49 3.34 15.16 13.20
C MET A 49 3.63 13.76 13.77
N SER A 50 3.00 13.41 14.88
CA SER A 50 2.89 12.01 15.27
C SER A 50 1.89 11.30 14.34
N ASN A 51 1.98 9.97 14.23
CA ASN A 51 1.03 9.20 13.43
C ASN A 51 -0.41 9.37 13.93
N GLU A 52 -0.59 9.44 15.24
CA GLU A 52 -1.88 9.65 15.89
C GLU A 52 -2.49 10.99 15.48
N ALA A 53 -1.75 12.09 15.65
CA ALA A 53 -2.22 13.42 15.28
C ALA A 53 -2.49 13.55 13.77
N PHE A 54 -1.68 12.90 12.93
CA PHE A 54 -1.91 12.86 11.48
C PHE A 54 -3.19 12.11 11.13
N ILE A 55 -3.40 10.93 11.71
CA ILE A 55 -4.60 10.12 11.51
C ILE A 55 -5.86 10.88 11.94
N GLU A 56 -5.82 11.52 13.12
CA GLU A 56 -6.94 12.33 13.62
C GLU A 56 -7.30 13.46 12.66
N ASN A 57 -6.30 14.20 12.17
CA ASN A 57 -6.51 15.31 11.22
C ASN A 57 -7.10 14.82 9.90
N VAL A 58 -6.58 13.73 9.35
CA VAL A 58 -7.12 13.12 8.11
C VAL A 58 -8.57 12.67 8.33
N THR A 59 -8.82 11.98 9.43
CA THR A 59 -10.16 11.51 9.79
C THR A 59 -11.15 12.65 9.91
N ALA A 60 -10.81 13.69 10.67
CA ALA A 60 -11.65 14.87 10.85
C ALA A 60 -12.00 15.53 9.49
N ALA A 61 -11.00 15.70 8.62
CA ALA A 61 -11.21 16.27 7.29
C ALA A 61 -12.09 15.41 6.38
N ILE A 62 -12.02 14.07 6.50
CA ILE A 62 -12.90 13.15 5.78
C ILE A 62 -14.35 13.31 6.25
N TYR A 63 -14.58 13.33 7.57
CA TYR A 63 -15.91 13.47 8.15
C TYR A 63 -16.53 14.85 7.90
N GLU A 64 -15.72 15.90 7.81
CA GLU A 64 -16.17 17.24 7.43
C GLU A 64 -16.60 17.31 5.95
N ARG A 65 -15.88 16.60 5.07
CA ARG A 65 -16.10 16.66 3.63
C ARG A 65 -17.22 15.72 3.15
N TYR A 66 -17.40 14.57 3.78
CA TYR A 66 -18.29 13.51 3.32
C TYR A 66 -19.31 13.15 4.39
N ASP A 67 -20.55 12.94 3.95
CA ASP A 67 -21.61 12.33 4.77
C ASP A 67 -21.32 10.83 4.93
N MET A 68 -20.58 10.48 5.97
CA MET A 68 -20.08 9.12 6.17
C MET A 68 -21.20 8.09 6.41
N ASP A 69 -22.40 8.51 6.82
CA ASP A 69 -23.57 7.64 6.95
C ASP A 69 -24.07 7.13 5.59
N LYS A 70 -23.76 7.86 4.52
CA LYS A 70 -24.10 7.48 3.13
C LYS A 70 -22.99 6.72 2.42
N VAL A 71 -21.79 6.66 2.98
CA VAL A 71 -20.66 5.95 2.39
C VAL A 71 -20.82 4.45 2.62
N LYS A 72 -20.95 3.68 1.54
CA LYS A 72 -21.11 2.22 1.62
C LYS A 72 -19.82 1.51 2.01
N ASN A 73 -18.71 1.86 1.37
CA ASN A 73 -17.39 1.28 1.62
C ASN A 73 -16.30 2.36 1.53
N VAL A 74 -15.33 2.26 2.41
CA VAL A 74 -14.09 3.05 2.35
C VAL A 74 -12.96 2.10 1.96
N PHE A 75 -12.55 2.12 0.70
CA PHE A 75 -11.42 1.31 0.23
C PHE A 75 -10.11 1.99 0.60
N ILE A 76 -9.26 1.30 1.38
CA ILE A 76 -7.96 1.79 1.84
C ILE A 76 -6.86 1.00 1.14
N HIS A 77 -6.21 1.64 0.20
CA HIS A 77 -5.11 1.08 -0.60
C HIS A 77 -3.78 1.36 0.10
N ALA A 78 -3.09 0.30 0.52
CA ALA A 78 -1.88 0.41 1.32
C ALA A 78 -0.99 -0.85 1.23
N ASP A 79 0.23 -0.72 1.76
CA ASP A 79 1.20 -1.82 1.87
C ASP A 79 1.00 -2.71 3.11
N GLY A 80 0.07 -2.35 4.00
CA GLY A 80 -0.22 -3.04 5.27
C GLY A 80 0.46 -2.42 6.48
N GLY A 81 0.98 -1.20 6.38
CA GLY A 81 1.60 -0.46 7.48
C GLY A 81 0.67 -0.28 8.69
N ASN A 82 1.22 -0.42 9.91
CA ASN A 82 0.41 -0.38 11.14
C ASN A 82 -0.33 0.94 11.36
N TRP A 83 0.25 2.06 10.97
CA TRP A 83 -0.40 3.37 11.12
C TRP A 83 -1.62 3.50 10.20
N ILE A 84 -1.57 2.87 9.01
CA ILE A 84 -2.67 2.87 8.05
C ILE A 84 -3.82 1.99 8.55
N LYS A 85 -3.51 0.88 9.23
CA LYS A 85 -4.54 0.05 9.88
C LYS A 85 -5.32 0.86 10.93
N LYS A 86 -4.62 1.66 11.75
CA LYS A 86 -5.26 2.58 12.71
C LYS A 86 -6.17 3.61 12.03
N LEU A 87 -5.80 4.13 10.86
CA LEU A 87 -6.68 5.01 10.08
C LEU A 87 -7.96 4.27 9.66
N GLY A 88 -7.83 3.02 9.23
CA GLY A 88 -8.96 2.19 8.86
C GLY A 88 -9.91 1.89 10.02
N ASP A 89 -9.39 1.70 11.23
CA ASP A 89 -10.20 1.46 12.43
C ASP A 89 -11.14 2.63 12.75
N LEU A 90 -10.85 3.83 12.23
CA LEU A 90 -11.68 5.03 12.41
C LEU A 90 -12.67 5.26 11.25
N MET A 91 -12.63 4.42 10.21
CA MET A 91 -13.49 4.56 9.04
C MET A 91 -14.62 3.52 9.07
N PRO A 92 -15.89 3.92 8.91
CA PRO A 92 -17.00 2.97 8.80
C PRO A 92 -16.82 2.16 7.51
N ASN A 93 -17.12 0.86 7.61
CA ASN A 93 -17.06 -0.06 6.46
C ASN A 93 -15.72 -0.01 5.69
N ALA A 94 -14.60 0.09 6.43
CA ALA A 94 -13.27 0.07 5.84
C ALA A 94 -12.97 -1.28 5.21
N VAL A 95 -12.51 -1.24 3.98
CA VAL A 95 -12.06 -2.41 3.21
C VAL A 95 -10.61 -2.18 2.82
N PHE A 96 -9.69 -2.94 3.40
CA PHE A 96 -8.28 -2.85 3.05
C PHE A 96 -8.00 -3.55 1.72
N VAL A 97 -7.31 -2.85 0.83
CA VAL A 97 -6.89 -3.33 -0.48
C VAL A 97 -5.38 -3.27 -0.56
N MET A 98 -4.74 -4.42 -0.75
CA MET A 98 -3.28 -4.47 -0.86
C MET A 98 -2.78 -3.63 -2.03
N ASP A 99 -1.76 -2.81 -1.80
CA ASP A 99 -1.12 -2.08 -2.90
C ASP A 99 -0.48 -3.03 -3.91
N GLY A 100 -0.77 -2.77 -5.20
CA GLY A 100 -0.34 -3.65 -6.27
C GLY A 100 1.17 -3.69 -6.46
N PHE A 101 1.86 -2.56 -6.27
CA PHE A 101 3.31 -2.49 -6.39
C PHE A 101 4.00 -3.36 -5.33
N HIS A 102 3.57 -3.26 -4.07
CA HIS A 102 4.10 -4.06 -2.97
C HIS A 102 3.80 -5.55 -3.15
N LEU A 103 2.58 -5.90 -3.58
CA LEU A 103 2.23 -7.29 -3.88
C LEU A 103 3.12 -7.87 -4.99
N GLU A 104 3.32 -7.15 -6.09
CA GLU A 104 4.19 -7.58 -7.18
C GLU A 104 5.67 -7.71 -6.76
N LYS A 105 6.14 -6.89 -5.84
CA LYS A 105 7.48 -7.01 -5.25
C LYS A 105 7.68 -8.38 -4.57
N TYR A 106 6.68 -8.86 -3.85
CA TYR A 106 6.72 -10.21 -3.26
C TYR A 106 6.62 -11.31 -4.31
N PHE A 107 5.79 -11.17 -5.33
CA PHE A 107 5.78 -12.13 -6.44
C PHE A 107 7.11 -12.17 -7.20
N LYS A 108 7.78 -11.04 -7.37
CA LYS A 108 9.12 -10.99 -7.98
C LYS A 108 10.18 -11.75 -7.17
N LYS A 109 10.07 -11.80 -5.84
CA LYS A 109 10.97 -12.63 -5.01
C LYS A 109 10.89 -14.11 -5.35
N LEU A 110 9.73 -14.59 -5.82
CA LEU A 110 9.57 -15.98 -6.26
C LEU A 110 10.41 -16.34 -7.48
N PHE A 111 10.75 -15.39 -8.35
CA PHE A 111 11.58 -15.65 -9.53
C PHE A 111 13.01 -16.06 -9.20
N GLY A 112 13.47 -15.77 -7.98
CA GLY A 112 14.76 -16.24 -7.47
C GLY A 112 14.73 -17.65 -6.91
N LEU A 113 13.56 -18.32 -6.88
CA LEU A 113 13.40 -19.66 -6.35
C LEU A 113 13.56 -20.73 -7.44
N ASN A 114 14.07 -21.91 -7.06
CA ASN A 114 14.15 -23.05 -7.97
C ASN A 114 12.73 -23.50 -8.40
N GLY A 115 12.48 -23.54 -9.72
CA GLY A 115 11.17 -23.89 -10.27
C GLY A 115 10.15 -22.75 -10.36
N ALA A 116 10.60 -21.51 -10.23
CA ALA A 116 9.78 -20.32 -10.02
C ALA A 116 8.74 -19.96 -11.11
N SER A 117 8.92 -20.41 -12.36
CA SER A 117 8.09 -19.95 -13.48
C SER A 117 6.58 -20.20 -13.33
N SER A 118 6.19 -21.19 -12.51
CA SER A 118 4.78 -21.53 -12.24
C SER A 118 4.25 -21.05 -10.88
N TYR A 119 5.12 -20.66 -9.96
CA TYR A 119 4.74 -20.45 -8.56
C TYR A 119 3.76 -19.30 -8.36
N SER A 120 4.00 -18.17 -9.02
CA SER A 120 3.09 -17.01 -8.92
C SER A 120 1.68 -17.33 -9.41
N GLY A 121 1.55 -18.14 -10.47
CA GLY A 121 0.25 -18.56 -10.99
C GLY A 121 -0.53 -19.45 -10.03
N VAL A 122 0.16 -20.38 -9.34
CA VAL A 122 -0.48 -21.24 -8.33
C VAL A 122 -0.92 -20.45 -7.13
N ILE A 123 -0.05 -19.56 -6.62
CA ILE A 123 -0.38 -18.70 -5.48
C ILE A 123 -1.56 -17.76 -5.81
N ARG A 124 -1.56 -17.10 -6.99
CA ARG A 124 -2.67 -16.24 -7.42
C ARG A 124 -4.00 -17.02 -7.49
N LYS A 125 -4.00 -18.26 -7.98
CA LYS A 125 -5.20 -19.09 -7.99
C LYS A 125 -5.71 -19.42 -6.59
N ALA A 126 -4.84 -19.69 -5.64
CA ALA A 126 -5.23 -19.94 -4.25
C ALA A 126 -5.84 -18.67 -3.63
N VAL A 127 -5.22 -17.50 -3.83
CA VAL A 127 -5.74 -16.22 -3.36
C VAL A 127 -7.10 -15.90 -3.98
N MET A 128 -7.24 -16.03 -5.30
CA MET A 128 -8.52 -15.77 -6.00
C MET A 128 -9.66 -16.67 -5.53
N LYS A 129 -9.34 -17.87 -5.03
CA LYS A 129 -10.31 -18.78 -4.42
C LYS A 129 -10.51 -18.52 -2.92
N ASN A 130 -9.76 -17.58 -2.34
CA ASN A 130 -9.67 -17.37 -0.90
C ASN A 130 -9.31 -18.66 -0.13
N ASP A 131 -8.42 -19.48 -0.71
CA ASP A 131 -8.00 -20.77 -0.17
C ASP A 131 -6.60 -20.67 0.47
N PHE A 132 -6.58 -20.17 1.71
CA PHE A 132 -5.36 -19.98 2.48
C PHE A 132 -4.63 -21.30 2.75
N ASP A 133 -5.37 -22.39 3.02
CA ASP A 133 -4.78 -23.69 3.29
C ASP A 133 -4.03 -24.25 2.07
N SER A 134 -4.60 -24.09 0.87
CA SER A 134 -3.91 -24.47 -0.36
C SER A 134 -2.67 -23.62 -0.62
N PHE A 135 -2.70 -22.33 -0.29
CA PHE A 135 -1.53 -21.47 -0.33
C PHE A 135 -0.41 -21.99 0.59
N ILE A 136 -0.72 -22.27 1.86
CA ILE A 136 0.25 -22.77 2.84
C ILE A 136 0.82 -24.13 2.44
N ARG A 137 -0.05 -25.10 2.03
CA ARG A 137 0.41 -26.42 1.55
C ARG A 137 1.33 -26.30 0.35
N PHE A 138 1.02 -25.41 -0.58
CA PHE A 138 1.88 -25.18 -1.74
C PHE A 138 3.23 -24.59 -1.33
N CYS A 139 3.25 -23.57 -0.47
CA CYS A 139 4.50 -22.98 0.04
C CYS A 139 5.36 -24.03 0.76
N ALA A 140 4.78 -24.89 1.59
CA ALA A 140 5.51 -25.98 2.24
C ALA A 140 6.11 -26.95 1.22
N SER A 141 5.39 -27.32 0.15
CA SER A 141 5.86 -28.24 -0.89
C SER A 141 7.04 -27.71 -1.71
N ILE A 142 7.19 -26.39 -1.81
CA ILE A 142 8.31 -25.77 -2.52
C ILE A 142 9.48 -25.46 -1.58
N ASP A 143 9.25 -25.29 -0.27
CA ASP A 143 10.31 -25.02 0.72
C ASP A 143 11.34 -26.14 0.77
N GLU A 144 10.91 -27.40 0.69
CA GLU A 144 11.76 -28.57 0.66
C GLU A 144 12.78 -28.56 -0.49
N LYS A 145 12.48 -27.85 -1.59
CA LYS A 145 13.30 -27.76 -2.80
C LYS A 145 14.25 -26.57 -2.80
N GLN A 146 14.19 -25.72 -1.76
CA GLN A 146 14.94 -24.46 -1.71
C GLN A 146 16.22 -24.59 -0.88
N ASP A 147 17.23 -23.80 -1.26
CA ASP A 147 18.41 -23.52 -0.43
C ASP A 147 18.12 -22.49 0.67
N GLY A 148 19.14 -22.15 1.47
CA GLY A 148 18.98 -21.21 2.59
C GLY A 148 18.46 -19.83 2.21
N ARG A 149 18.79 -19.30 1.02
CA ARG A 149 18.30 -18.00 0.53
C ARG A 149 16.85 -18.13 0.07
N GLY A 150 16.55 -19.19 -0.66
CA GLY A 150 15.21 -19.50 -1.13
C GLY A 150 14.23 -19.71 0.02
N LYS A 151 14.63 -20.46 1.05
CA LYS A 151 13.84 -20.66 2.28
C LYS A 151 13.53 -19.35 2.98
N LYS A 152 14.53 -18.47 3.14
CA LYS A 152 14.31 -17.15 3.73
C LYS A 152 13.32 -16.30 2.93
N ALA A 153 13.49 -16.23 1.61
CA ALA A 153 12.60 -15.48 0.73
C ALA A 153 11.16 -16.03 0.78
N LEU A 154 11.00 -17.34 0.82
CA LEU A 154 9.70 -18.00 0.94
C LEU A 154 9.04 -17.72 2.30
N ALA A 155 9.81 -17.81 3.39
CA ALA A 155 9.32 -17.50 4.74
C ALA A 155 8.85 -16.02 4.84
N GLU A 156 9.59 -15.08 4.26
CA GLU A 156 9.18 -13.67 4.20
C GLU A 156 7.88 -13.49 3.42
N LEU A 157 7.72 -14.19 2.30
CA LEU A 157 6.50 -14.16 1.50
C LEU A 157 5.31 -14.75 2.28
N VAL A 158 5.48 -15.91 2.89
CA VAL A 158 4.42 -16.57 3.67
C VAL A 158 3.96 -15.66 4.81
N ASN A 159 4.90 -15.09 5.57
CA ASN A 159 4.58 -14.17 6.65
C ASN A 159 3.84 -12.92 6.16
N TYR A 160 4.26 -12.34 5.03
CA TYR A 160 3.57 -11.19 4.44
C TYR A 160 2.14 -11.53 4.02
N PHE A 161 1.95 -12.67 3.33
CA PHE A 161 0.62 -13.10 2.91
C PHE A 161 -0.28 -13.45 4.10
N GLN A 162 0.25 -14.11 5.12
CA GLN A 162 -0.49 -14.46 6.34
C GLN A 162 -1.00 -13.21 7.06
N ASN A 163 -0.17 -12.16 7.16
CA ASN A 163 -0.53 -10.92 7.86
C ASN A 163 -1.46 -10.01 7.06
N ASN A 164 -1.61 -10.25 5.75
CA ASN A 164 -2.34 -9.37 4.83
C ASN A 164 -3.29 -10.14 3.91
N TRP A 165 -3.69 -11.37 4.27
CA TRP A 165 -4.44 -12.27 3.38
C TRP A 165 -5.71 -11.62 2.82
N ASP A 166 -6.57 -11.09 3.69
CA ASP A 166 -7.85 -10.51 3.27
C ASP A 166 -7.67 -9.33 2.31
N SER A 167 -6.69 -8.46 2.57
CA SER A 167 -6.40 -7.32 1.69
C SER A 167 -5.79 -7.73 0.35
N ILE A 168 -5.06 -8.86 0.31
CA ILE A 168 -4.53 -9.45 -0.93
C ILE A 168 -5.67 -10.12 -1.72
N VAL A 169 -6.57 -10.83 -1.04
CA VAL A 169 -7.79 -11.39 -1.66
C VAL A 169 -8.64 -10.29 -2.26
N GLU A 170 -8.89 -9.22 -1.50
CA GLU A 170 -9.64 -8.05 -1.98
C GLU A 170 -8.95 -7.42 -3.21
N ARG A 171 -7.63 -7.31 -3.20
CA ARG A 171 -6.86 -6.80 -4.35
C ARG A 171 -7.09 -7.59 -5.64
N LEU A 172 -7.21 -8.90 -5.55
CA LEU A 172 -7.34 -9.77 -6.74
C LEU A 172 -8.79 -10.00 -7.16
N ASN A 173 -9.76 -9.89 -6.25
CA ASN A 173 -11.16 -10.22 -6.49
C ASN A 173 -12.12 -9.03 -6.36
N GLY A 174 -11.70 -7.95 -5.68
CA GLY A 174 -12.60 -6.87 -5.31
C GLY A 174 -13.02 -5.96 -6.45
N GLY A 175 -14.18 -5.31 -6.27
CA GLY A 175 -14.77 -4.36 -7.20
C GLY A 175 -14.24 -2.92 -7.06
N HIS A 176 -13.01 -2.73 -6.57
CA HIS A 176 -12.40 -1.41 -6.38
C HIS A 176 -11.81 -0.82 -7.68
N CYS A 177 -11.55 0.48 -7.69
CA CYS A 177 -11.06 1.20 -8.88
C CYS A 177 -9.58 0.94 -9.26
N GLY A 178 -8.93 -0.06 -8.68
CA GLY A 178 -7.49 -0.32 -8.84
C GLY A 178 -6.65 0.43 -7.81
N SER A 179 -5.32 0.42 -7.97
CA SER A 179 -4.39 1.14 -7.11
C SER A 179 -3.57 2.13 -7.91
N CYS A 180 -3.46 3.34 -7.40
CA CYS A 180 -2.57 4.37 -7.90
C CYS A 180 -1.67 4.95 -6.80
N THR A 181 -1.45 4.20 -5.72
CA THR A 181 -0.66 4.64 -4.56
C THR A 181 0.74 5.08 -4.98
N GLU A 182 1.48 4.23 -5.68
CA GLU A 182 2.84 4.55 -6.13
C GLU A 182 2.91 5.80 -7.04
N PRO A 183 2.08 5.96 -8.10
CA PRO A 183 2.04 7.20 -8.86
C PRO A 183 1.68 8.43 -8.02
N LEU A 184 0.76 8.32 -7.06
CA LEU A 184 0.37 9.43 -6.20
C LEU A 184 1.53 9.87 -5.30
N ILE A 185 2.23 8.93 -4.65
CA ILE A 185 3.42 9.23 -3.86
C ILE A 185 4.51 9.87 -4.73
N SER A 186 4.82 9.24 -5.87
CA SER A 186 5.85 9.72 -6.78
C SER A 186 5.57 11.16 -7.25
N HIS A 187 4.37 11.44 -7.73
CA HIS A 187 4.03 12.76 -8.27
C HIS A 187 3.77 13.82 -7.20
N THR A 188 3.28 13.42 -6.03
CA THR A 188 2.94 14.37 -4.96
C THR A 188 4.13 14.70 -4.06
N LEU A 189 4.91 13.68 -3.66
CA LEU A 189 6.03 13.84 -2.74
C LEU A 189 7.39 13.63 -3.40
N SER A 190 7.64 12.46 -3.99
CA SER A 190 8.99 12.07 -4.39
C SER A 190 9.56 12.96 -5.49
N GLU A 191 8.77 13.42 -6.44
CA GLU A 191 9.21 14.36 -7.47
C GLU A 191 9.66 15.70 -6.89
N ARG A 192 9.04 16.14 -5.80
CA ARG A 192 9.35 17.40 -5.14
C ARG A 192 10.45 17.27 -4.09
N LEU A 193 10.48 16.16 -3.37
CA LEU A 193 11.30 16.00 -2.16
C LEU A 193 12.54 15.14 -2.39
N SER A 194 12.51 14.19 -3.32
CA SER A 194 13.57 13.19 -3.47
C SER A 194 14.37 13.31 -4.77
N ARG A 195 13.93 14.12 -5.75
CA ARG A 195 14.60 14.19 -7.05
C ARG A 195 15.74 15.18 -7.15
N ASN A 196 15.74 16.36 -6.59
CA ASN A 196 16.86 17.35 -6.56
C ASN A 196 16.40 18.68 -5.97
N PRO A 197 17.20 19.34 -5.14
CA PRO A 197 18.42 18.88 -4.50
C PRO A 197 18.13 17.89 -3.39
N LEU A 198 18.98 16.90 -3.25
CA LEU A 198 18.82 15.66 -2.49
C LEU A 198 18.76 15.83 -0.96
N ALA A 199 18.74 17.03 -0.39
CA ALA A 199 18.69 17.19 1.05
C ALA A 199 18.01 18.49 1.48
N TRP A 200 16.98 18.32 2.29
CA TRP A 200 16.19 19.40 2.86
C TRP A 200 16.66 19.80 4.26
N SER A 201 16.50 21.06 4.63
CA SER A 201 16.48 21.41 6.04
C SER A 201 15.13 20.98 6.63
N ARG A 202 15.10 20.66 7.93
CA ARG A 202 13.85 20.29 8.60
C ARG A 202 12.81 21.42 8.52
N GLU A 203 13.26 22.67 8.64
CA GLU A 203 12.42 23.86 8.52
C GLU A 203 11.87 24.04 7.08
N GLY A 204 12.72 23.84 6.06
CA GLY A 204 12.31 23.94 4.66
C GLY A 204 11.27 22.90 4.26
N LEU A 205 11.43 21.67 4.75
CA LEU A 205 10.46 20.61 4.52
C LEU A 205 9.11 20.88 5.21
N GLY A 206 9.13 21.48 6.40
CA GLY A 206 7.92 21.84 7.15
C GLY A 206 7.12 23.01 6.58
N LYS A 207 7.67 23.75 5.62
CA LYS A 207 7.00 24.88 4.94
C LYS A 207 6.35 24.48 3.61
N MET A 208 6.49 23.26 3.18
CA MET A 208 5.87 22.71 1.98
C MET A 208 4.51 22.07 2.26
#